data_714f1fcb935c3f61afd138389b10d495
#
_entry.id   714f1fcb935c3f61afd138389b10d495
#
_cell.length_a   1.000
_cell.length_b   1.000
_cell.length_c   1.000
_cell.angle_alpha   90.00
_cell.angle_beta   90.00
_cell.angle_gamma   90.00
#
_symmetry.space_group_name_H-M   'P 1'
#
loop_
_entity.id
_entity.type
_entity.pdbx_description
1 polymer ?
#
loop_
_entity_poly.entity_id
_entity_poly.type
_entity_poly.pdbx_seq_one_letter_code
_entity_poly.pdbx_strand_id
1 'polypeptide(L)'
;LIQIGGLNILTDPFWSERASPLRWVGPKRVVEPGIRFSDLPPIDTALVSHNHYDHMDLPTLHHLHDQHGSRIVSPLGNAVLIGGKSRRIPVDELDWGQSLALSENVRVHCEPAQHWSRRRMKDRNRALWCAYVIEGPAGRVYFAGDTGYGEGEHFRHSGQRFGGFRVALLPIGAYA
;
A
#
# COMPACT_ATOMS: atom_id res chain seq x y z
N LEU A 1 -8.25 6.45 2.59
CA LEU A 1 -8.21 6.48 4.05
C LEU A 1 -9.21 5.48 4.61
N ILE A 2 -8.74 4.61 5.48
CA ILE A 2 -9.54 3.60 6.20
C ILE A 2 -9.45 3.93 7.67
N GLN A 3 -10.60 4.06 8.34
CA GLN A 3 -10.70 4.25 9.79
C GLN A 3 -11.26 2.98 10.41
N ILE A 4 -10.47 2.27 11.18
CA ILE A 4 -10.82 0.97 11.74
C ILE A 4 -10.15 0.74 13.09
N GLY A 5 -10.93 0.32 14.10
CA GLY A 5 -10.40 0.00 15.43
C GLY A 5 -9.66 1.16 16.11
N GLY A 6 -10.01 2.40 15.80
CA GLY A 6 -9.35 3.60 16.32
C GLY A 6 -8.11 4.04 15.53
N LEU A 7 -7.71 3.30 14.48
CA LEU A 7 -6.59 3.66 13.63
C LEU A 7 -7.02 4.33 12.33
N ASN A 8 -6.19 5.25 11.85
CA ASN A 8 -6.26 5.89 10.55
C ASN A 8 -5.19 5.27 9.64
N ILE A 9 -5.61 4.53 8.64
CA ILE A 9 -4.73 3.78 7.73
C ILE A 9 -4.86 4.34 6.33
N LEU A 10 -3.74 4.66 5.68
CA LEU A 10 -3.68 4.97 4.26
C LEU A 10 -3.19 3.78 3.46
N THR A 11 -3.79 3.53 2.31
CA THR A 11 -3.35 2.53 1.34
C THR A 11 -2.79 3.25 0.12
N ASP A 12 -1.59 2.87 -0.33
CA ASP A 12 -0.86 3.43 -1.46
C ASP A 12 -0.95 4.96 -1.53
N PRO A 13 -0.52 5.68 -0.47
CA PRO A 13 -0.68 7.12 -0.38
C PRO A 13 0.16 7.85 -1.42
N PHE A 14 -0.50 8.66 -2.27
CA PHE A 14 0.12 9.36 -3.37
C PHE A 14 -0.37 10.82 -3.45
N TRP A 15 0.49 11.79 -3.08
CA TRP A 15 0.24 13.22 -3.16
C TRP A 15 1.17 13.96 -4.11
N SER A 16 2.19 13.30 -4.66
CA SER A 16 3.06 13.89 -5.68
C SER A 16 2.28 14.28 -6.93
N GLU A 17 2.78 15.28 -7.65
CA GLU A 17 2.19 15.75 -8.90
C GLU A 17 2.34 14.73 -10.04
N ARG A 18 3.41 13.90 -9.99
CA ARG A 18 3.72 12.94 -11.05
C ARG A 18 4.12 11.58 -10.50
N ALA A 19 3.62 10.53 -11.13
CA ALA A 19 4.06 9.16 -10.91
C ALA A 19 5.35 8.89 -11.69
N SER A 20 6.48 9.43 -11.21
CA SER A 20 7.74 9.39 -11.96
C SER A 20 8.94 9.56 -11.02
N PRO A 21 10.13 9.02 -11.40
CA PRO A 21 11.38 9.34 -10.73
C PRO A 21 11.82 10.81 -10.92
N LEU A 22 11.29 11.47 -11.96
CA LEU A 22 11.65 12.84 -12.33
C LEU A 22 10.44 13.77 -12.16
N ARG A 23 10.66 14.91 -11.50
CA ARG A 23 9.59 15.88 -11.18
C ARG A 23 8.95 16.56 -12.39
N TRP A 24 9.60 16.52 -13.54
CA TRP A 24 9.23 17.25 -14.76
C TRP A 24 8.79 16.36 -15.92
N VAL A 25 8.88 15.01 -15.80
CA VAL A 25 8.50 14.06 -16.84
C VAL A 25 7.68 12.91 -16.25
N GLY A 26 6.89 12.24 -17.08
CA GLY A 26 6.03 11.12 -16.70
C GLY A 26 4.58 11.53 -16.42
N PRO A 27 3.71 10.56 -16.13
CA PRO A 27 2.28 10.79 -15.92
C PRO A 27 2.02 11.85 -14.85
N LYS A 28 1.26 12.88 -15.21
CA LYS A 28 0.88 13.95 -14.31
C LYS A 28 -0.50 13.67 -13.72
N ARG A 29 -0.67 14.01 -12.45
CA ARG A 29 -1.98 14.02 -11.81
C ARG A 29 -2.92 14.95 -12.57
N VAL A 30 -4.12 14.48 -12.87
CA VAL A 30 -5.14 15.23 -13.59
C VAL A 30 -6.15 15.86 -12.62
N VAL A 31 -6.46 15.15 -11.53
CA VAL A 31 -7.43 15.58 -10.52
C VAL A 31 -6.72 15.69 -9.18
N GLU A 32 -7.00 16.74 -8.43
CA GLU A 32 -6.47 16.91 -7.07
C GLU A 32 -6.84 15.73 -6.17
N PRO A 33 -6.01 15.40 -5.15
CA PRO A 33 -6.36 14.40 -4.17
C PRO A 33 -7.70 14.73 -3.51
N GLY A 34 -8.55 13.72 -3.28
CA GLY A 34 -9.85 13.91 -2.66
C GLY A 34 -9.80 14.49 -1.24
N ILE A 35 -8.64 14.36 -0.57
CA ILE A 35 -8.33 15.03 0.71
C ILE A 35 -6.98 15.70 0.54
N ARG A 36 -6.87 16.99 0.86
CA ARG A 36 -5.57 17.66 0.88
C ARG A 36 -4.70 17.07 1.98
N PHE A 37 -3.39 17.02 1.79
CA PHE A 37 -2.49 16.46 2.80
C PHE A 37 -2.63 17.16 4.15
N SER A 38 -2.81 18.49 4.15
CA SER A 38 -3.03 19.30 5.36
C SER A 38 -4.32 19.00 6.12
N ASP A 39 -5.28 18.36 5.46
CA ASP A 39 -6.60 18.07 6.04
C ASP A 39 -6.70 16.60 6.51
N LEU A 40 -5.61 15.84 6.40
CA LEU A 40 -5.56 14.48 6.93
C LEU A 40 -5.61 14.49 8.45
N PRO A 41 -6.36 13.58 9.06
CA PRO A 41 -6.19 13.29 10.49
C PRO A 41 -4.78 12.72 10.73
N PRO A 42 -4.31 12.65 11.98
CA PRO A 42 -3.12 11.89 12.30
C PRO A 42 -3.18 10.49 11.69
N ILE A 43 -2.19 10.12 10.88
CA ILE A 43 -2.15 8.82 10.20
C ILE A 43 -1.26 7.86 10.99
N ASP A 44 -1.83 6.75 11.44
CA ASP A 44 -1.11 5.75 12.22
C ASP A 44 -0.25 4.84 11.34
N THR A 45 -0.80 4.44 10.17
CA THR A 45 -0.12 3.47 9.29
C THR A 45 -0.33 3.81 7.81
N ALA A 46 0.73 3.69 7.02
CA ALA A 46 0.70 3.68 5.56
C ALA A 46 1.02 2.27 5.04
N LEU A 47 0.10 1.66 4.32
CA LEU A 47 0.27 0.37 3.64
C LEU A 47 0.65 0.62 2.19
N VAL A 48 1.74 0.01 1.73
CA VAL A 48 2.22 0.09 0.34
C VAL A 48 2.08 -1.28 -0.30
N SER A 49 1.27 -1.39 -1.36
CA SER A 49 1.03 -2.67 -2.03
C SER A 49 2.21 -3.14 -2.88
N HIS A 50 2.89 -2.23 -3.56
CA HIS A 50 4.04 -2.52 -4.41
C HIS A 50 4.82 -1.24 -4.75
N ASN A 51 5.90 -1.36 -5.52
CA ASN A 51 6.86 -0.26 -5.71
C ASN A 51 6.71 0.56 -7.00
N HIS A 52 5.62 0.44 -7.74
CA HIS A 52 5.35 1.37 -8.85
C HIS A 52 5.22 2.81 -8.35
N TYR A 53 5.47 3.77 -9.24
CA TYR A 53 5.58 5.18 -8.84
C TYR A 53 4.26 5.80 -8.38
N ASP A 54 3.14 5.29 -8.85
CA ASP A 54 1.78 5.69 -8.51
C ASP A 54 1.24 5.04 -7.23
N HIS A 55 1.95 4.08 -6.65
CA HIS A 55 1.61 3.39 -5.40
C HIS A 55 2.63 3.67 -4.28
N MET A 56 3.92 3.66 -4.61
CA MET A 56 4.98 3.99 -3.67
C MET A 56 5.51 5.41 -3.93
N ASP A 57 4.83 6.39 -3.41
CA ASP A 57 5.24 7.80 -3.46
C ASP A 57 6.17 8.12 -2.29
N LEU A 58 7.48 8.04 -2.53
CA LEU A 58 8.48 8.25 -1.48
C LEU A 58 8.36 9.62 -0.79
N PRO A 59 8.15 10.75 -1.50
CA PRO A 59 7.92 12.04 -0.83
C PRO A 59 6.75 12.00 0.13
N THR A 60 5.62 11.40 -0.26
CA THR A 60 4.45 11.27 0.60
C THR A 60 4.70 10.38 1.80
N LEU A 61 5.33 9.20 1.61
CA LEU A 61 5.65 8.30 2.72
C LEU A 61 6.59 8.94 3.74
N HIS A 62 7.61 9.66 3.25
CA HIS A 62 8.53 10.39 4.12
C HIS A 62 7.79 11.50 4.89
N HIS A 63 6.91 12.24 4.23
CA HIS A 63 6.13 13.31 4.86
C HIS A 63 5.18 12.77 5.94
N LEU A 64 4.50 11.64 5.67
CA LEU A 64 3.66 10.96 6.66
C LEU A 64 4.45 10.51 7.88
N HIS A 65 5.63 9.94 7.67
CA HIS A 65 6.50 9.54 8.77
C HIS A 65 6.98 10.75 9.59
N ASP A 66 7.47 11.80 8.92
CA ASP A 66 8.03 12.99 9.57
C ASP A 66 6.95 13.78 10.35
N GLN A 67 5.74 13.87 9.82
CA GLN A 67 4.66 14.72 10.39
C GLN A 67 3.78 13.97 11.38
N HIS A 68 3.47 12.71 11.10
CA HIS A 68 2.50 11.94 11.88
C HIS A 68 3.16 10.80 12.67
N GLY A 69 4.46 10.52 12.45
CA GLY A 69 5.09 9.34 13.01
C GLY A 69 4.55 8.03 12.43
N SER A 70 3.93 8.10 11.25
CA SER A 70 3.25 6.95 10.64
C SER A 70 4.16 5.75 10.51
N ARG A 71 3.67 4.59 10.91
CA ARG A 71 4.28 3.30 10.63
C ARG A 71 4.13 2.98 9.15
N ILE A 72 5.16 2.48 8.49
CA ILE A 72 5.10 2.09 7.09
C ILE A 72 5.21 0.58 6.99
N VAL A 73 4.24 -0.03 6.30
CA VAL A 73 4.21 -1.48 6.04
C VAL A 73 4.26 -1.70 4.55
N SER A 74 5.11 -2.63 4.11
CA SER A 74 5.26 -2.97 2.69
C SER A 74 5.56 -4.46 2.50
N PRO A 75 5.38 -5.02 1.31
CA PRO A 75 5.89 -6.36 1.01
C PRO A 75 7.42 -6.36 0.91
N LEU A 76 8.03 -7.54 1.04
CA LEU A 76 9.47 -7.76 1.08
C LEU A 76 10.25 -7.06 -0.04
N GLY A 77 11.43 -6.54 0.28
CA GLY A 77 12.38 -5.94 -0.64
C GLY A 77 12.12 -4.44 -0.94
N ASN A 78 11.14 -3.83 -0.29
CA ASN A 78 10.77 -2.42 -0.50
C ASN A 78 11.37 -1.47 0.53
N ALA A 79 11.74 -1.96 1.72
CA ALA A 79 12.30 -1.13 2.81
C ALA A 79 13.52 -0.34 2.37
N VAL A 80 14.41 -0.95 1.58
CA VAL A 80 15.63 -0.30 1.07
C VAL A 80 15.31 0.89 0.15
N LEU A 81 14.17 0.87 -0.54
CA LEU A 81 13.70 1.95 -1.40
C LEU A 81 13.07 3.07 -0.56
N ILE A 82 12.22 2.70 0.38
CA ILE A 82 11.49 3.63 1.26
C ILE A 82 12.45 4.32 2.25
N GLY A 83 13.27 3.54 2.95
CA GLY A 83 14.22 4.05 3.93
C GLY A 83 15.35 4.88 3.34
N GLY A 84 15.69 4.63 2.06
CA GLY A 84 16.77 5.34 1.37
C GLY A 84 18.14 5.17 2.04
N LYS A 85 19.17 5.78 1.45
CA LYS A 85 20.53 5.72 2.02
C LYS A 85 20.74 6.65 3.22
N SER A 86 20.03 7.76 3.27
CA SER A 86 20.22 8.86 4.22
C SER A 86 19.16 8.93 5.32
N ARG A 87 17.92 8.54 5.01
CA ARG A 87 16.80 8.51 5.95
C ARG A 87 16.54 7.07 6.36
N ARG A 88 16.89 6.70 7.54
CA ARG A 88 16.60 5.37 8.10
C ARG A 88 15.17 5.30 8.62
N ILE A 89 14.18 5.46 7.72
CA ILE A 89 12.79 5.27 8.09
C ILE A 89 12.56 3.78 8.32
N PRO A 90 12.07 3.37 9.48
CA PRO A 90 11.74 1.98 9.74
C PRO A 90 10.55 1.56 8.87
N VAL A 91 10.67 0.39 8.27
CA VAL A 91 9.61 -0.20 7.44
C VAL A 91 9.40 -1.63 7.90
N ASP A 92 8.16 -1.99 8.18
CA ASP A 92 7.80 -3.37 8.45
C ASP A 92 7.56 -4.09 7.12
N GLU A 93 8.37 -5.10 6.83
CA GLU A 93 8.23 -5.89 5.62
C GLU A 93 7.53 -7.22 5.90
N LEU A 94 6.60 -7.57 5.02
CA LEU A 94 5.83 -8.82 5.10
C LEU A 94 5.97 -9.65 3.83
N ASP A 95 6.07 -10.94 4.00
CA ASP A 95 5.90 -11.92 2.91
C ASP A 95 4.43 -12.32 2.76
N TRP A 96 4.07 -12.89 1.63
CA TRP A 96 2.74 -13.47 1.44
C TRP A 96 2.40 -14.47 2.54
N GLY A 97 1.20 -14.37 3.06
CA GLY A 97 0.71 -15.20 4.16
C GLY A 97 1.09 -14.68 5.55
N GLN A 98 2.02 -13.74 5.66
CA GLN A 98 2.39 -13.13 6.93
C GLN A 98 1.40 -12.05 7.37
N SER A 99 1.42 -11.75 8.65
CA SER A 99 0.57 -10.72 9.24
C SER A 99 1.30 -9.94 10.32
N LEU A 100 0.81 -8.72 10.58
CA LEU A 100 1.35 -7.80 11.55
C LEU A 100 0.23 -7.18 12.39
N ALA A 101 0.37 -7.19 13.69
CA ALA A 101 -0.52 -6.42 14.57
C ALA A 101 -0.17 -4.93 14.48
N LEU A 102 -1.15 -4.11 14.13
CA LEU A 102 -1.05 -2.65 14.14
C LEU A 102 -1.45 -2.09 15.50
N SER A 103 -2.43 -2.74 16.15
CA SER A 103 -2.84 -2.50 17.54
C SER A 103 -3.34 -3.81 18.16
N GLU A 104 -3.87 -3.75 19.39
CA GLU A 104 -4.50 -4.92 20.04
C GLU A 104 -5.68 -5.47 19.21
N ASN A 105 -6.40 -4.60 18.52
CA ASN A 105 -7.65 -4.94 17.83
C ASN A 105 -7.56 -4.86 16.30
N VAL A 106 -6.41 -4.46 15.73
CA VAL A 106 -6.26 -4.32 14.29
C VAL A 106 -5.03 -5.08 13.83
N ARG A 107 -5.21 -5.92 12.81
CA ARG A 107 -4.16 -6.70 12.18
C ARG A 107 -4.20 -6.52 10.67
N VAL A 108 -3.05 -6.42 10.05
CA VAL A 108 -2.90 -6.44 8.60
C VAL A 108 -2.27 -7.77 8.16
N HIS A 109 -2.79 -8.35 7.08
CA HIS A 109 -2.29 -9.55 6.46
C HIS A 109 -1.82 -9.23 5.04
N CYS A 110 -0.66 -9.76 4.67
CA CYS A 110 -0.08 -9.64 3.33
C CYS A 110 -0.51 -10.85 2.51
N GLU A 111 -1.28 -10.62 1.45
CA GLU A 111 -1.86 -11.66 0.62
C GLU A 111 -1.31 -11.63 -0.80
N PRO A 112 -1.26 -12.77 -1.50
CA PRO A 112 -0.86 -12.82 -2.90
C PRO A 112 -1.73 -11.93 -3.79
N ALA A 113 -1.11 -11.33 -4.80
CA ALA A 113 -1.77 -10.59 -5.87
C ALA A 113 -1.14 -10.95 -7.20
N GLN A 114 -1.90 -10.85 -8.29
CA GLN A 114 -1.40 -11.12 -9.64
C GLN A 114 -0.92 -9.82 -10.27
N HIS A 115 0.32 -9.46 -9.95
CA HIS A 115 0.95 -8.24 -10.42
C HIS A 115 2.45 -8.46 -10.60
N TRP A 116 3.22 -7.39 -10.57
CA TRP A 116 4.67 -7.37 -10.67
C TRP A 116 5.23 -6.12 -10.01
N SER A 117 6.54 -6.09 -9.78
CA SER A 117 7.22 -4.93 -9.23
C SER A 117 8.33 -4.44 -10.14
N ARG A 118 8.52 -3.12 -10.19
CA ARG A 118 9.64 -2.47 -10.86
C ARG A 118 9.74 -1.01 -10.42
N ARG A 119 10.94 -0.59 -10.07
CA ARG A 119 11.25 0.81 -9.74
C ARG A 119 12.37 1.38 -10.61
N ARG A 120 13.25 0.52 -11.11
CA ARG A 120 14.41 0.85 -11.93
C ARG A 120 14.47 -0.04 -13.17
N MET A 121 15.42 0.25 -14.07
CA MET A 121 15.51 -0.50 -15.34
C MET A 121 15.84 -1.98 -15.16
N LYS A 122 16.50 -2.39 -14.07
CA LYS A 122 17.02 -3.76 -13.89
C LYS A 122 16.51 -4.44 -12.59
N ASP A 123 15.42 -3.98 -12.03
CA ASP A 123 14.92 -4.51 -10.76
C ASP A 123 13.50 -5.12 -10.84
N ARG A 124 13.06 -5.50 -12.03
CA ARG A 124 11.76 -6.16 -12.20
C ARG A 124 11.67 -7.41 -11.32
N ASN A 125 10.59 -7.50 -10.53
CA ASN A 125 10.30 -8.59 -9.59
C ASN A 125 11.42 -8.86 -8.56
N ARG A 126 12.22 -7.85 -8.22
CA ARG A 126 13.22 -7.95 -7.14
C ARG A 126 12.69 -7.50 -5.78
N ALA A 127 11.51 -6.92 -5.74
CA ALA A 127 10.72 -6.67 -4.56
C ALA A 127 9.37 -7.35 -4.72
N LEU A 128 8.73 -7.71 -3.62
CA LEU A 128 7.43 -8.35 -3.63
C LEU A 128 6.32 -7.30 -3.81
N TRP A 129 5.13 -7.75 -4.17
CA TRP A 129 3.88 -7.01 -4.26
C TRP A 129 2.79 -7.81 -3.55
N CYS A 130 1.70 -7.14 -3.14
CA CYS A 130 0.66 -7.83 -2.40
C CYS A 130 -0.70 -7.13 -2.47
N ALA A 131 -1.74 -7.86 -2.09
CA ALA A 131 -2.96 -7.32 -1.54
C ALA A 131 -2.86 -7.29 -0.01
N TYR A 132 -3.69 -6.48 0.64
CA TYR A 132 -3.82 -6.45 2.09
C TYR A 132 -5.22 -6.82 2.54
N VAL A 133 -5.31 -7.63 3.60
CA VAL A 133 -6.52 -7.77 4.41
C VAL A 133 -6.29 -7.03 5.72
N ILE A 134 -7.13 -6.04 5.99
CA ILE A 134 -7.10 -5.28 7.24
C ILE A 134 -8.24 -5.79 8.09
N GLU A 135 -7.91 -6.47 9.16
CA GLU A 135 -8.86 -7.07 10.11
C GLU A 135 -9.00 -6.19 11.34
N GLY A 136 -10.22 -5.88 11.73
CA GLY A 136 -10.53 -5.09 12.90
C GLY A 136 -11.88 -5.44 13.50
N PRO A 137 -12.29 -4.78 14.60
CA PRO A 137 -13.53 -5.11 15.33
C PRO A 137 -14.79 -5.02 14.47
N ALA A 138 -14.81 -4.12 13.48
CA ALA A 138 -15.95 -3.91 12.59
C ALA A 138 -16.00 -4.88 11.40
N GLY A 139 -15.04 -5.78 11.28
CA GLY A 139 -14.90 -6.72 10.16
C GLY A 139 -13.62 -6.51 9.37
N ARG A 140 -13.60 -7.01 8.14
CA ARG A 140 -12.41 -7.03 7.29
C ARG A 140 -12.57 -6.15 6.06
N VAL A 141 -11.49 -5.43 5.72
CA VAL A 141 -11.36 -4.67 4.48
C VAL A 141 -10.30 -5.37 3.62
N TYR A 142 -10.65 -5.67 2.37
CA TYR A 142 -9.72 -6.18 1.37
C TYR A 142 -9.25 -5.02 0.48
N PHE A 143 -7.95 -4.79 0.44
CA PHE A 143 -7.32 -3.84 -0.47
C PHE A 143 -6.45 -4.62 -1.46
N ALA A 144 -6.89 -4.69 -2.71
CA ALA A 144 -6.23 -5.51 -3.73
C ALA A 144 -4.91 -4.92 -4.24
N GLY A 145 -4.67 -3.61 -4.06
CA GLY A 145 -3.62 -2.93 -4.81
C GLY A 145 -3.89 -3.05 -6.31
N ASP A 146 -2.82 -3.12 -7.09
CA ASP A 146 -2.92 -3.51 -8.48
C ASP A 146 -2.85 -5.04 -8.59
N THR A 147 -3.88 -5.61 -9.20
CA THR A 147 -3.92 -7.05 -9.47
C THR A 147 -4.72 -7.33 -10.73
N GLY A 148 -4.18 -8.19 -11.59
CA GLY A 148 -4.97 -8.80 -12.65
C GLY A 148 -5.95 -9.82 -12.06
N TYR A 149 -7.00 -10.14 -12.80
CA TYR A 149 -7.94 -11.20 -12.39
C TYR A 149 -7.29 -12.58 -12.53
N GLY A 150 -6.57 -12.84 -13.61
CA GLY A 150 -6.04 -14.15 -13.95
C GLY A 150 -7.13 -15.21 -13.91
N GLU A 151 -6.84 -16.33 -13.24
CA GLU A 151 -7.83 -17.40 -12.95
C GLU A 151 -8.61 -17.13 -11.66
N GLY A 152 -8.41 -15.99 -11.00
CA GLY A 152 -9.08 -15.61 -9.75
C GLY A 152 -8.65 -16.41 -8.52
N GLU A 153 -7.54 -17.15 -8.60
CA GLU A 153 -7.07 -18.03 -7.52
C GLU A 153 -6.75 -17.27 -6.24
N HIS A 154 -6.06 -16.14 -6.35
CA HIS A 154 -5.70 -15.30 -5.21
C HIS A 154 -6.94 -14.70 -4.52
N PHE A 155 -7.99 -14.37 -5.26
CA PHE A 155 -9.27 -13.92 -4.67
C PHE A 155 -9.97 -15.07 -3.95
N ARG A 156 -10.02 -16.28 -4.56
CA ARG A 156 -10.59 -17.47 -3.91
C ARG A 156 -9.81 -17.85 -2.65
N HIS A 157 -8.47 -17.78 -2.70
CA HIS A 157 -7.60 -18.04 -1.55
C HIS A 157 -7.92 -17.10 -0.39
N SER A 158 -7.95 -15.79 -0.64
CA SER A 158 -8.29 -14.80 0.39
C SER A 158 -9.72 -14.97 0.90
N GLY A 159 -10.68 -15.28 0.01
CA GLY A 159 -12.07 -15.58 0.40
C GLY A 159 -12.19 -16.80 1.30
N GLN A 160 -11.46 -17.88 1.01
CA GLN A 160 -11.44 -19.10 1.84
C GLN A 160 -10.76 -18.85 3.19
N ARG A 161 -9.66 -18.10 3.19
CA ARG A 161 -8.87 -17.83 4.41
C ARG A 161 -9.61 -16.91 5.38
N PHE A 162 -10.26 -15.87 4.88
CA PHE A 162 -10.84 -14.82 5.72
C PHE A 162 -12.36 -14.81 5.74
N GLY A 163 -13.01 -15.57 4.87
CA GLY A 163 -14.45 -15.50 4.69
C GLY A 163 -14.88 -14.22 3.96
N GLY A 164 -15.98 -13.60 4.39
CA GLY A 164 -16.49 -12.39 3.75
C GLY A 164 -15.72 -11.13 4.14
N PHE A 165 -15.68 -10.17 3.23
CA PHE A 165 -15.16 -8.83 3.46
C PHE A 165 -16.31 -7.82 3.56
N ARG A 166 -16.20 -6.88 4.50
CA ARG A 166 -17.16 -5.79 4.63
C ARG A 166 -17.01 -4.77 3.49
N VAL A 167 -15.77 -4.57 3.06
CA VAL A 167 -15.41 -3.70 1.93
C VAL A 167 -14.30 -4.37 1.15
N ALA A 168 -14.37 -4.34 -0.18
CA ALA A 168 -13.29 -4.70 -1.08
C ALA A 168 -12.97 -3.51 -1.99
N LEU A 169 -11.72 -3.08 -1.96
CA LEU A 169 -11.18 -2.05 -2.84
C LEU A 169 -10.44 -2.76 -3.97
N LEU A 170 -11.06 -2.78 -5.15
CA LEU A 170 -10.57 -3.54 -6.30
C LEU A 170 -10.22 -2.58 -7.44
N PRO A 171 -9.15 -2.86 -8.22
CA PRO A 171 -8.88 -2.14 -9.45
C PRO A 171 -9.96 -2.45 -10.49
N ILE A 172 -10.46 -1.43 -11.18
CA ILE A 172 -11.53 -1.56 -12.18
C ILE A 172 -11.06 -1.27 -13.59
N GLY A 173 -9.80 -1.02 -13.79
CA GLY A 173 -9.25 -0.80 -15.12
C GLY A 173 -7.77 -0.42 -15.08
N ALA A 174 -7.04 -0.98 -15.99
CA ALA A 174 -5.79 -0.49 -16.54
C ALA A 174 -5.90 -0.88 -18.02
N TYR A 175 -6.51 -0.01 -18.78
CA TYR A 175 -6.77 -0.27 -20.19
C TYR A 175 -5.52 0.08 -20.98
N ALA A 176 -5.00 -0.89 -21.72
CA ALA A 176 -4.00 -0.66 -22.74
C ALA A 176 -4.65 -0.12 -24.01
#